data_746266227c4143210bc9bcaeb192dfe1
#
_entry.id   746266227c4143210bc9bcaeb192dfe1
#
_cell.length_a   1.000
_cell.length_b   1.000
_cell.length_c   1.000
_cell.angle_alpha   90.00
_cell.angle_beta   90.00
_cell.angle_gamma   90.00
#
_symmetry.space_group_name_H-M   'P 1'
#
loop_
_entity.id
_entity.type
_entity.pdbx_description
1 polymer ?
#
loop_
_entity_poly.entity_id
_entity_poly.type
_entity_poly.pdbx_seq_one_letter_code
_entity_poly.pdbx_strand_id
1 'polypeptide(L)'
;MRVGSLFSGIGGLELGLERAGMQVVWQVEFDPFCQQVLAKHWPEVKRYGDIRELRGDELERVDLICGGFPCQPHSVAGKRKASDDDRDLWPEMLRIIRAVKSRWVVAENVPGLLSSEVGRFFGGVLRDLAESGYSVGRDCIPASAVGAPHRRERVFIIGELVNSEYDGCFASEVGRSLDSAGDNYSGRENSTREFERTGQSGSHECMEQGTANVA
;
A
#
# COMPACT_ATOMS: atom_id res chain seq x y z
N MET A 1 6.21 16.50 -12.09
CA MET A 1 7.07 15.84 -11.08
C MET A 1 7.74 14.65 -11.72
N ARG A 2 9.01 14.42 -11.37
CA ARG A 2 9.81 13.26 -11.82
C ARG A 2 9.58 12.12 -10.84
N VAL A 3 9.38 10.91 -11.35
CA VAL A 3 8.99 9.73 -10.58
C VAL A 3 10.04 8.64 -10.70
N GLY A 4 10.42 8.06 -9.57
CA GLY A 4 11.13 6.81 -9.50
C GLY A 4 10.23 5.71 -8.95
N SER A 5 10.22 4.57 -9.59
CA SER A 5 9.36 3.46 -9.21
C SER A 5 10.16 2.28 -8.69
N LEU A 6 9.74 1.76 -7.54
CA LEU A 6 10.26 0.55 -6.91
C LEU A 6 9.20 -0.55 -6.95
N PHE A 7 9.61 -1.79 -7.18
CA PHE A 7 8.67 -2.92 -7.33
C PHE A 7 7.62 -2.64 -8.40
N SER A 8 8.09 -2.17 -9.55
CA SER A 8 7.25 -1.61 -10.62
C SER A 8 6.20 -2.57 -11.17
N GLY A 9 6.42 -3.89 -11.06
CA GLY A 9 5.55 -4.88 -11.67
C GLY A 9 5.42 -4.62 -13.17
N ILE A 10 4.19 -4.57 -13.66
CA ILE A 10 3.90 -4.25 -15.06
C ILE A 10 3.62 -2.75 -15.31
N GLY A 11 3.90 -1.87 -14.34
CA GLY A 11 3.79 -0.43 -14.53
C GLY A 11 2.44 0.20 -14.17
N GLY A 12 1.70 -0.41 -13.25
CA GLY A 12 0.35 0.08 -12.91
C GLY A 12 0.35 1.43 -12.21
N LEU A 13 1.25 1.64 -11.23
CA LEU A 13 1.39 2.94 -10.54
C LEU A 13 1.92 4.00 -11.50
N GLU A 14 2.95 3.66 -12.27
CA GLU A 14 3.56 4.55 -13.26
C GLU A 14 2.55 5.09 -14.26
N LEU A 15 1.73 4.19 -14.83
CA LEU A 15 0.69 4.59 -15.76
C LEU A 15 -0.32 5.56 -15.14
N GLY A 16 -0.68 5.33 -13.87
CA GLY A 16 -1.56 6.24 -13.12
C GLY A 16 -0.94 7.60 -12.90
N LEU A 17 0.34 7.64 -12.49
CA LEU A 17 1.08 8.88 -12.24
C LEU A 17 1.36 9.67 -13.54
N GLU A 18 1.66 8.99 -14.65
CA GLU A 18 1.81 9.65 -15.95
C GLU A 18 0.50 10.26 -16.44
N ARG A 19 -0.64 9.58 -16.26
CA ARG A 19 -1.96 10.15 -16.55
C ARG A 19 -2.28 11.37 -15.70
N ALA A 20 -1.66 11.50 -14.52
CA ALA A 20 -1.71 12.69 -13.67
C ALA A 20 -0.66 13.75 -14.05
N GLY A 21 0.04 13.62 -15.19
CA GLY A 21 1.00 14.58 -15.70
C GLY A 21 2.40 14.48 -15.10
N MET A 22 2.76 13.35 -14.52
CA MET A 22 4.11 13.10 -14.00
C MET A 22 4.97 12.36 -15.04
N GLN A 23 6.27 12.30 -14.83
CA GLN A 23 7.23 11.65 -15.73
C GLN A 23 8.00 10.57 -14.99
N VAL A 24 7.93 9.33 -15.45
CA VAL A 24 8.74 8.23 -14.95
C VAL A 24 10.18 8.36 -15.45
N VAL A 25 11.14 8.29 -14.53
CA VAL A 25 12.57 8.48 -14.81
C VAL A 25 13.34 7.17 -14.71
N TRP A 26 13.02 6.36 -13.71
CA TRP A 26 13.61 5.05 -13.53
C TRP A 26 12.64 4.07 -12.87
N GLN A 27 12.88 2.79 -13.12
CA GLN A 27 12.08 1.66 -12.65
C GLN A 27 12.99 0.59 -12.03
N VAL A 28 12.54 -0.01 -10.92
CA VAL A 28 13.21 -1.15 -10.29
C VAL A 28 12.23 -2.31 -10.24
N GLU A 29 12.58 -3.40 -10.93
CA GLU A 29 11.74 -4.60 -10.99
C GLU A 29 12.61 -5.84 -11.14
N PHE A 30 12.39 -6.84 -10.30
CA PHE A 30 13.17 -8.07 -10.28
C PHE A 30 12.69 -9.10 -11.31
N ASP A 31 11.36 -9.17 -11.53
CA ASP A 31 10.78 -10.20 -12.40
C ASP A 31 11.07 -9.93 -13.89
N PRO A 32 11.69 -10.89 -14.62
CA PRO A 32 12.06 -10.69 -16.01
C PRO A 32 10.87 -10.49 -16.96
N PHE A 33 9.70 -11.09 -16.67
CA PHE A 33 8.50 -10.89 -17.46
C PHE A 33 7.97 -9.46 -17.29
N CYS A 34 7.90 -8.98 -16.05
CA CYS A 34 7.51 -7.61 -15.75
C CYS A 34 8.47 -6.61 -16.42
N GLN A 35 9.78 -6.86 -16.37
CA GLN A 35 10.78 -6.03 -17.07
C GLN A 35 10.54 -5.95 -18.58
N GLN A 36 10.14 -7.04 -19.22
CA GLN A 36 9.81 -7.04 -20.64
C GLN A 36 8.58 -6.18 -20.95
N VAL A 37 7.55 -6.24 -20.10
CA VAL A 37 6.36 -5.39 -20.21
C VAL A 37 6.75 -3.92 -20.05
N LEU A 38 7.53 -3.59 -19.02
CA LEU A 38 8.02 -2.24 -18.80
C LEU A 38 8.87 -1.72 -19.98
N ALA A 39 9.74 -2.57 -20.53
CA ALA A 39 10.56 -2.21 -21.70
C ALA A 39 9.72 -1.88 -22.94
N LYS A 40 8.60 -2.56 -23.10
CA LYS A 40 7.68 -2.30 -24.21
C LYS A 40 6.96 -0.95 -24.08
N HIS A 41 6.54 -0.59 -22.87
CA HIS A 41 5.72 0.59 -22.63
C HIS A 41 6.55 1.84 -22.30
N TRP A 42 7.73 1.67 -21.70
CA TRP A 42 8.66 2.74 -21.35
C TRP A 42 10.07 2.43 -21.89
N PRO A 43 10.27 2.38 -23.21
CA PRO A 43 11.55 1.95 -23.81
C PRO A 43 12.74 2.82 -23.37
N GLU A 44 12.52 4.11 -23.15
CA GLU A 44 13.56 5.09 -22.81
C GLU A 44 13.84 5.20 -21.30
N VAL A 45 12.99 4.59 -20.45
CA VAL A 45 13.13 4.68 -19.00
C VAL A 45 14.20 3.70 -18.52
N LYS A 46 15.12 4.17 -17.69
CA LYS A 46 16.19 3.34 -17.12
C LYS A 46 15.58 2.31 -16.17
N ARG A 47 15.96 1.04 -16.35
CA ARG A 47 15.51 -0.07 -15.51
C ARG A 47 16.65 -0.68 -14.75
N TYR A 48 16.34 -1.10 -13.52
CA TYR A 48 17.22 -1.82 -12.63
C TYR A 48 16.55 -3.13 -12.20
N GLY A 49 17.34 -4.11 -11.81
CA GLY A 49 16.89 -5.43 -11.39
C GLY A 49 16.54 -5.49 -9.90
N ASP A 50 17.33 -6.26 -9.16
CA ASP A 50 17.10 -6.48 -7.74
C ASP A 50 17.40 -5.22 -6.90
N ILE A 51 16.42 -4.78 -6.13
CA ILE A 51 16.56 -3.63 -5.24
C ILE A 51 17.68 -3.81 -4.21
N ARG A 52 17.98 -5.04 -3.80
CA ARG A 52 19.03 -5.37 -2.83
C ARG A 52 20.45 -5.09 -3.35
N GLU A 53 20.63 -5.19 -4.67
CA GLU A 53 21.90 -4.90 -5.34
C GLU A 53 22.05 -3.42 -5.70
N LEU A 54 20.94 -2.65 -5.65
CA LEU A 54 20.90 -1.28 -6.08
C LEU A 54 21.46 -0.34 -5.02
N ARG A 55 22.37 0.53 -5.42
CA ARG A 55 22.89 1.61 -4.59
C ARG A 55 22.06 2.87 -4.81
N GLY A 56 21.66 3.53 -3.73
CA GLY A 56 20.84 4.74 -3.81
C GLY A 56 21.53 5.93 -4.48
N ASP A 57 22.87 5.98 -4.44
CA ASP A 57 23.69 7.01 -5.10
C ASP A 57 23.79 6.83 -6.63
N GLU A 58 23.42 5.67 -7.16
CA GLU A 58 23.33 5.39 -8.60
C GLU A 58 22.02 5.88 -9.23
N LEU A 59 21.05 6.21 -8.40
CA LEU A 59 19.73 6.65 -8.84
C LEU A 59 19.71 8.16 -9.10
N GLU A 60 19.08 8.51 -10.19
CA GLU A 60 18.79 9.89 -10.48
C GLU A 60 17.80 10.46 -9.45
N ARG A 61 17.99 11.69 -9.01
CA ARG A 61 17.08 12.36 -8.08
C ARG A 61 15.71 12.56 -8.71
N VAL A 62 14.66 12.29 -7.93
CA VAL A 62 13.26 12.39 -8.33
C VAL A 62 12.46 13.15 -7.28
N ASP A 63 11.33 13.70 -7.71
CA ASP A 63 10.43 14.42 -6.81
C ASP A 63 9.56 13.46 -6.00
N LEU A 64 9.26 12.29 -6.57
CA LEU A 64 8.41 11.26 -5.99
C LEU A 64 9.00 9.87 -6.17
N ILE A 65 9.03 9.08 -5.11
CA ILE A 65 9.25 7.64 -5.16
C ILE A 65 7.91 6.94 -4.95
N CYS A 66 7.54 6.04 -5.86
CA CYS A 66 6.39 5.17 -5.66
C CYS A 66 6.80 3.69 -5.62
N GLY A 67 5.95 2.83 -5.03
CA GLY A 67 6.18 1.39 -5.08
C GLY A 67 5.18 0.57 -4.27
N GLY A 68 4.87 -0.63 -4.77
CA GLY A 68 4.11 -1.65 -4.06
C GLY A 68 5.06 -2.68 -3.43
N PHE A 69 5.55 -2.43 -2.23
CA PHE A 69 6.54 -3.31 -1.61
C PHE A 69 5.93 -4.67 -1.22
N PRO A 70 6.65 -5.80 -1.45
CA PRO A 70 6.19 -7.11 -1.03
C PRO A 70 6.00 -7.14 0.49
N CYS A 71 4.78 -7.44 0.93
CA CYS A 71 4.42 -7.72 2.30
C CYS A 71 3.73 -9.07 2.32
N GLN A 72 4.37 -10.09 2.87
CA GLN A 72 3.71 -11.37 3.04
C GLN A 72 2.76 -11.28 4.23
N PRO A 73 1.44 -11.39 4.04
CA PRO A 73 0.54 -11.55 5.16
C PRO A 73 0.91 -12.87 5.83
N HIS A 74 1.40 -12.83 7.06
CA HIS A 74 1.63 -14.04 7.82
C HIS A 74 0.30 -14.76 8.01
N SER A 75 0.16 -15.89 7.33
CA SER A 75 -0.88 -16.84 7.70
C SER A 75 -0.66 -17.19 9.17
N VAL A 76 -1.73 -17.13 9.96
CA VAL A 76 -1.79 -17.34 11.42
C VAL A 76 -1.20 -18.71 11.88
N ALA A 77 -0.73 -19.56 10.96
CA ALA A 77 -0.25 -20.92 11.18
C ALA A 77 1.28 -21.07 11.31
N GLY A 78 2.08 -20.00 11.20
CA GLY A 78 3.55 -20.09 11.26
C GLY A 78 4.18 -19.17 12.28
N LYS A 79 5.01 -19.70 13.17
CA LYS A 79 5.76 -19.01 14.23
C LYS A 79 6.91 -18.09 13.72
N ARG A 80 6.84 -17.54 12.52
CA ARG A 80 7.87 -16.61 12.01
C ARG A 80 7.41 -15.17 12.16
N LYS A 81 8.27 -14.33 12.72
CA LYS A 81 8.06 -12.89 12.82
C LYS A 81 8.18 -12.27 11.42
N ALA A 82 7.30 -11.33 11.05
CA ALA A 82 7.29 -10.65 9.76
C ALA A 82 8.62 -9.96 9.45
N SER A 83 9.22 -9.38 10.47
CA SER A 83 10.50 -8.66 10.41
C SER A 83 11.73 -9.54 10.09
N ASP A 84 11.60 -10.88 10.16
CA ASP A 84 12.69 -11.83 9.93
C ASP A 84 12.49 -12.65 8.64
N ASP A 85 11.52 -12.27 7.78
CA ASP A 85 11.27 -12.96 6.51
C ASP A 85 12.06 -12.27 5.38
N ASP A 86 12.94 -13.01 4.71
CA ASP A 86 13.74 -12.55 3.55
C ASP A 86 12.89 -11.96 2.40
N ARG A 87 11.57 -12.11 2.46
CA ARG A 87 10.60 -11.58 1.51
C ARG A 87 10.00 -10.23 1.94
N ASP A 88 10.31 -9.76 3.15
CA ASP A 88 9.99 -8.39 3.55
C ASP A 88 11.01 -7.44 2.93
N LEU A 89 10.59 -6.69 1.94
CA LEU A 89 11.43 -5.73 1.24
C LEU A 89 11.15 -4.26 1.63
N TRP A 90 10.40 -4.04 2.73
CA TRP A 90 10.23 -2.71 3.28
C TRP A 90 11.57 -2.06 3.69
N PRO A 91 12.51 -2.76 4.36
CA PRO A 91 13.81 -2.18 4.70
C PRO A 91 14.60 -1.70 3.47
N GLU A 92 14.51 -2.43 2.36
CA GLU A 92 15.16 -2.04 1.10
C GLU A 92 14.51 -0.80 0.47
N MET A 93 13.17 -0.74 0.45
CA MET A 93 12.45 0.44 0.01
C MET A 93 12.84 1.66 0.84
N LEU A 94 12.85 1.54 2.16
CA LEU A 94 13.24 2.60 3.09
C LEU A 94 14.68 3.05 2.86
N ARG A 95 15.60 2.12 2.61
CA ARG A 95 17.00 2.42 2.30
C ARG A 95 17.14 3.32 1.06
N ILE A 96 16.39 3.01 0.00
CA ILE A 96 16.36 3.84 -1.21
C ILE A 96 15.71 5.20 -0.95
N ILE A 97 14.58 5.23 -0.22
CA ILE A 97 13.91 6.49 0.15
C ILE A 97 14.89 7.42 0.90
N ARG A 98 15.64 6.89 1.87
CA ARG A 98 16.62 7.64 2.66
C ARG A 98 17.79 8.14 1.83
N ALA A 99 18.21 7.38 0.83
CA ALA A 99 19.33 7.75 -0.04
C ALA A 99 18.94 8.82 -1.07
N VAL A 100 17.78 8.66 -1.72
CA VAL A 100 17.30 9.59 -2.76
C VAL A 100 16.73 10.87 -2.16
N LYS A 101 16.06 10.79 -0.99
CA LYS A 101 15.39 11.89 -0.29
C LYS A 101 14.42 12.66 -1.20
N SER A 102 13.54 11.92 -1.86
CA SER A 102 12.46 12.49 -2.67
C SER A 102 11.52 13.32 -1.80
N ARG A 103 10.93 14.37 -2.36
CA ARG A 103 9.91 15.17 -1.65
C ARG A 103 8.70 14.32 -1.27
N TRP A 104 8.27 13.42 -2.15
CA TRP A 104 7.09 12.60 -1.96
C TRP A 104 7.43 11.11 -1.98
N VAL A 105 6.71 10.36 -1.16
CA VAL A 105 6.70 8.90 -1.16
C VAL A 105 5.26 8.42 -1.30
N VAL A 106 5.00 7.48 -2.21
CA VAL A 106 3.70 6.80 -2.36
C VAL A 106 3.95 5.30 -2.30
N ALA A 107 3.66 4.69 -1.17
CA ALA A 107 3.76 3.23 -1.00
C ALA A 107 2.35 2.59 -1.07
N GLU A 108 2.25 1.48 -1.80
CA GLU A 108 1.00 0.72 -1.95
C GLU A 108 1.14 -0.64 -1.28
N ASN A 109 0.04 -1.11 -0.68
CA ASN A 109 -0.02 -2.49 -0.17
C ASN A 109 -1.45 -3.01 -0.06
N VAL A 110 -1.59 -4.28 0.32
CA VAL A 110 -2.90 -4.89 0.58
C VAL A 110 -3.43 -4.50 1.97
N PRO A 111 -4.78 -4.50 2.20
CA PRO A 111 -5.36 -4.15 3.51
C PRO A 111 -4.86 -5.02 4.68
N GLY A 112 -4.41 -6.25 4.40
CA GLY A 112 -3.80 -7.13 5.40
C GLY A 112 -2.58 -6.53 6.10
N LEU A 113 -1.91 -5.56 5.49
CA LEU A 113 -0.81 -4.78 6.09
C LEU A 113 -1.24 -4.14 7.42
N LEU A 114 -2.45 -3.59 7.49
CA LEU A 114 -2.95 -2.85 8.65
C LEU A 114 -3.11 -3.73 9.90
N SER A 115 -3.39 -5.02 9.70
CA SER A 115 -3.59 -5.99 10.79
C SER A 115 -2.40 -6.92 10.99
N SER A 116 -1.39 -6.86 10.13
CA SER A 116 -0.19 -7.69 10.23
C SER A 116 0.50 -7.48 11.59
N GLU A 117 0.81 -8.58 12.28
CA GLU A 117 1.38 -8.57 13.64
C GLU A 117 0.62 -7.66 14.62
N VAL A 118 -0.71 -7.68 14.56
CA VAL A 118 -1.58 -6.81 15.39
C VAL A 118 -1.29 -5.31 15.14
N GLY A 119 -0.99 -4.95 13.90
CA GLY A 119 -0.71 -3.56 13.50
C GLY A 119 0.74 -3.09 13.75
N ARG A 120 1.59 -3.92 14.38
CA ARG A 120 2.98 -3.52 14.69
C ARG A 120 3.82 -3.29 13.44
N PHE A 121 3.66 -4.14 12.43
CA PHE A 121 4.40 -3.98 11.18
C PHE A 121 4.04 -2.66 10.49
N PHE A 122 2.76 -2.37 10.34
CA PHE A 122 2.30 -1.10 9.77
C PHE A 122 2.75 0.11 10.60
N GLY A 123 2.65 0.02 11.95
CA GLY A 123 3.18 1.04 12.84
C GLY A 123 4.68 1.26 12.68
N GLY A 124 5.45 0.19 12.38
CA GLY A 124 6.86 0.27 12.02
C GLY A 124 7.10 1.08 10.75
N VAL A 125 6.34 0.79 9.68
CA VAL A 125 6.41 1.51 8.40
C VAL A 125 6.19 3.02 8.58
N LEU A 126 5.14 3.39 9.34
CA LEU A 126 4.84 4.80 9.61
C LEU A 126 5.95 5.48 10.41
N ARG A 127 6.46 4.82 11.45
CA ARG A 127 7.57 5.34 12.27
C ARG A 127 8.83 5.52 11.45
N ASP A 128 9.21 4.55 10.62
CA ASP A 128 10.42 4.60 9.81
C ASP A 128 10.41 5.78 8.82
N LEU A 129 9.23 6.08 8.24
CA LEU A 129 9.05 7.25 7.38
C LEU A 129 9.12 8.54 8.21
N ALA A 130 8.47 8.60 9.38
CA ALA A 130 8.50 9.76 10.25
C ALA A 130 9.93 10.05 10.75
N GLU A 131 10.69 9.03 11.17
CA GLU A 131 12.10 9.14 11.55
C GLU A 131 13.00 9.57 10.38
N SER A 132 12.55 9.31 9.13
CA SER A 132 13.23 9.77 7.91
C SER A 132 12.85 11.20 7.50
N GLY A 133 12.01 11.88 8.31
CA GLY A 133 11.62 13.28 8.13
C GLY A 133 10.34 13.48 7.31
N TYR A 134 9.52 12.44 7.10
CA TYR A 134 8.28 12.54 6.35
C TYR A 134 7.07 12.75 7.28
N SER A 135 6.20 13.68 6.92
CA SER A 135 4.81 13.71 7.40
C SER A 135 4.02 12.66 6.63
N VAL A 136 3.30 11.78 7.32
CA VAL A 136 2.73 10.57 6.71
C VAL A 136 1.22 10.53 6.89
N GLY A 137 0.50 10.39 5.76
CA GLY A 137 -0.92 10.07 5.72
C GLY A 137 -1.16 8.68 5.09
N ARG A 138 -2.37 8.16 5.29
CA ARG A 138 -2.80 6.90 4.65
C ARG A 138 -4.25 6.95 4.25
N ASP A 139 -4.59 6.16 3.21
CA ASP A 139 -5.98 5.92 2.82
C ASP A 139 -6.16 4.48 2.31
N CYS A 140 -7.40 3.97 2.39
CA CYS A 140 -7.79 2.69 1.82
C CYS A 140 -8.75 2.93 0.66
N ILE A 141 -8.31 2.69 -0.56
CA ILE A 141 -9.09 2.96 -1.76
C ILE A 141 -9.51 1.64 -2.40
N PRO A 142 -10.82 1.35 -2.47
CA PRO A 142 -11.32 0.23 -3.25
C PRO A 142 -11.31 0.58 -4.74
N ALA A 143 -10.98 -0.39 -5.59
CA ALA A 143 -11.02 -0.19 -7.04
C ALA A 143 -12.42 0.21 -7.55
N SER A 144 -13.48 -0.20 -6.84
CA SER A 144 -14.86 0.21 -7.12
C SER A 144 -15.10 1.71 -6.95
N ALA A 145 -14.32 2.41 -6.11
CA ALA A 145 -14.41 3.87 -5.96
C ALA A 145 -13.96 4.62 -7.23
N VAL A 146 -13.19 3.95 -8.09
CA VAL A 146 -12.72 4.50 -9.37
C VAL A 146 -13.34 3.80 -10.58
N GLY A 147 -14.52 3.16 -10.38
CA GLY A 147 -15.35 2.60 -11.45
C GLY A 147 -15.03 1.14 -11.83
N ALA A 148 -14.16 0.44 -11.13
CA ALA A 148 -13.92 -0.98 -11.40
C ALA A 148 -15.08 -1.87 -10.90
N PRO A 149 -15.39 -3.01 -11.58
CA PRO A 149 -16.50 -3.89 -11.19
C PRO A 149 -16.18 -4.81 -9.98
N HIS A 150 -15.12 -4.52 -9.23
CA HIS A 150 -14.66 -5.28 -8.07
C HIS A 150 -14.15 -4.36 -6.97
N ARG A 151 -14.14 -4.84 -5.72
CA ARG A 151 -13.68 -4.03 -4.57
C ARG A 151 -12.19 -3.84 -4.59
N ARG A 152 -11.37 -4.88 -4.63
CA ARG A 152 -9.89 -4.85 -4.61
C ARG A 152 -9.35 -3.63 -3.84
N GLU A 153 -9.54 -3.62 -2.55
CA GLU A 153 -9.05 -2.55 -1.68
C GLU A 153 -7.52 -2.53 -1.62
N ARG A 154 -6.95 -1.33 -1.61
CA ARG A 154 -5.50 -1.10 -1.44
C ARG A 154 -5.25 0.02 -0.44
N VAL A 155 -4.24 -0.20 0.37
CA VAL A 155 -3.72 0.83 1.28
C VAL A 155 -2.69 1.64 0.53
N PHE A 156 -2.88 2.95 0.50
CA PHE A 156 -1.88 3.90 0.03
C PHE A 156 -1.31 4.64 1.23
N ILE A 157 0.01 4.69 1.33
CA ILE A 157 0.75 5.43 2.33
C ILE A 157 1.45 6.56 1.60
N ILE A 158 1.17 7.80 1.99
CA ILE A 158 1.71 8.99 1.35
C ILE A 158 2.56 9.72 2.36
N GLY A 159 3.84 9.93 2.04
CA GLY A 159 4.77 10.73 2.84
C GLY A 159 5.17 11.99 2.12
N GLU A 160 5.15 13.13 2.80
CA GLU A 160 5.76 14.38 2.34
C GLU A 160 6.95 14.72 3.22
N LEU A 161 8.12 14.95 2.62
CA LEU A 161 9.32 15.35 3.33
C LEU A 161 9.12 16.75 3.92
N VAL A 162 9.15 16.84 5.25
CA VAL A 162 9.01 18.11 5.97
C VAL A 162 10.35 18.83 5.91
N ASN A 163 10.45 19.85 5.04
CA ASN A 163 11.60 20.75 5.05
C ASN A 163 11.39 21.77 6.16
N SER A 164 12.39 21.96 7.03
CA SER A 164 12.40 22.96 8.09
C SER A 164 12.24 24.42 7.60
N GLU A 165 12.30 24.64 6.28
CA GLU A 165 12.08 25.94 5.62
C GLU A 165 10.68 26.10 5.03
N TYR A 166 9.82 25.06 5.05
CA TYR A 166 8.44 25.10 4.54
C TYR A 166 7.49 24.78 5.68
N ASP A 167 7.47 25.69 6.67
CA ASP A 167 6.55 25.60 7.80
C ASP A 167 5.09 25.84 7.36
N GLY A 168 4.24 24.87 7.66
CA GLY A 168 2.93 25.20 8.20
C GLY A 168 1.69 25.01 7.34
N CYS A 169 1.72 24.71 6.03
CA CYS A 169 0.47 24.66 5.26
C CYS A 169 -0.24 23.30 5.24
N PHE A 170 0.48 22.18 5.22
CA PHE A 170 -0.17 20.87 5.02
C PHE A 170 -0.55 20.16 6.33
N ALA A 171 0.23 20.34 7.39
CA ALA A 171 -0.11 19.76 8.70
C ALA A 171 -1.42 20.30 9.29
N SER A 172 -1.82 21.53 8.92
CA SER A 172 -3.06 22.16 9.38
C SER A 172 -4.31 21.72 8.61
N GLU A 173 -4.17 21.21 7.39
CA GLU A 173 -5.32 20.74 6.60
C GLU A 173 -5.62 19.26 6.80
N VAL A 174 -4.58 18.43 6.93
CA VAL A 174 -4.75 17.00 7.24
C VAL A 174 -5.23 16.80 8.67
N GLY A 175 -4.74 17.59 9.62
CA GLY A 175 -5.22 17.58 11.01
C GLY A 175 -6.69 17.99 11.13
N ARG A 176 -7.12 19.02 10.39
CA ARG A 176 -8.52 19.48 10.40
C ARG A 176 -9.48 18.51 9.72
N SER A 177 -9.03 17.75 8.71
CA SER A 177 -9.86 16.73 8.07
C SER A 177 -10.04 15.49 8.95
N LEU A 178 -9.07 15.15 9.78
CA LEU A 178 -9.17 14.02 10.71
C LEU A 178 -10.00 14.35 11.95
N ASP A 179 -9.94 15.58 12.45
CA ASP A 179 -10.75 16.05 13.60
C ASP A 179 -12.23 16.20 13.22
N SER A 180 -12.55 16.57 11.99
CA SER A 180 -13.93 16.65 11.50
C SER A 180 -14.58 15.31 11.22
N ALA A 181 -13.81 14.22 11.06
CA ALA A 181 -14.32 12.87 10.90
C ALA A 181 -14.51 12.13 12.24
N GLY A 182 -13.93 12.64 13.34
CA GLY A 182 -14.01 12.07 14.67
C GLY A 182 -15.31 12.35 15.43
N ASP A 183 -16.00 13.45 15.12
CA ASP A 183 -17.15 13.91 15.92
C ASP A 183 -18.51 13.34 15.50
N ASN A 184 -18.59 12.50 14.46
CA ASN A 184 -19.85 11.89 14.02
C ASN A 184 -20.08 10.46 14.52
N TYR A 185 -19.26 9.93 15.45
CA TYR A 185 -19.45 8.57 15.97
C TYR A 185 -19.77 8.47 17.46
N SER A 186 -20.14 9.57 18.11
CA SER A 186 -20.62 9.58 19.48
C SER A 186 -22.11 9.96 19.51
N GLY A 187 -22.99 8.99 19.45
CA GLY A 187 -24.41 9.26 19.70
C GLY A 187 -25.38 8.25 19.10
N ARG A 188 -25.25 6.97 19.48
CA ARG A 188 -26.41 6.07 19.53
C ARG A 188 -26.33 5.27 20.81
N GLU A 189 -27.02 5.77 21.80
CA GLU A 189 -27.31 5.07 23.05
C GLU A 189 -28.03 3.76 22.75
N ASN A 190 -27.56 2.69 23.42
CA ASN A 190 -28.18 1.40 23.51
C ASN A 190 -29.60 1.54 24.05
N SER A 191 -30.63 1.38 23.25
CA SER A 191 -31.93 0.98 23.73
C SER A 191 -31.98 -0.55 23.69
N THR A 192 -31.76 -1.16 24.83
CA THR A 192 -32.10 -2.55 25.13
C THR A 192 -33.60 -2.76 24.88
N ARG A 193 -33.93 -3.47 23.83
CA ARG A 193 -35.23 -4.14 23.70
C ARG A 193 -34.99 -5.63 23.87
N GLU A 194 -35.45 -6.13 25.00
CA GLU A 194 -35.71 -7.54 25.22
C GLU A 194 -36.56 -8.10 24.05
N PHE A 195 -36.08 -9.16 23.44
CA PHE A 195 -36.87 -9.96 22.52
C PHE A 195 -37.00 -11.36 23.10
N GLU A 196 -38.26 -11.67 23.50
CA GLU A 196 -38.68 -12.95 24.03
C GLU A 196 -38.41 -14.09 23.06
N ARG A 197 -37.91 -15.20 23.65
CA ARG A 197 -37.77 -16.50 22.97
C ARG A 197 -39.11 -17.10 22.68
N THR A 198 -39.43 -17.28 21.41
CA THR A 198 -40.36 -18.35 20.99
C THR A 198 -39.61 -19.28 20.06
N GLY A 199 -39.51 -20.53 20.50
CA GLY A 199 -38.86 -21.58 19.75
C GLY A 199 -39.73 -22.05 18.59
N GLN A 200 -39.07 -22.37 17.49
CA GLN A 200 -39.51 -23.45 16.60
C GLN A 200 -38.30 -24.02 15.86
N SER A 201 -38.13 -25.32 16.05
CA SER A 201 -37.21 -26.21 15.36
C SER A 201 -37.63 -26.36 13.88
N GLY A 202 -36.69 -26.23 12.96
CA GLY A 202 -36.83 -26.54 11.56
C GLY A 202 -35.51 -27.04 10.99
N SER A 203 -35.39 -28.36 10.97
CA SER A 203 -34.38 -29.11 10.27
C SER A 203 -34.53 -28.94 8.76
N HIS A 204 -33.49 -28.51 8.06
CA HIS A 204 -33.37 -28.74 6.61
C HIS A 204 -32.00 -29.36 6.29
N GLU A 205 -32.14 -30.58 5.77
CA GLU A 205 -31.07 -31.44 5.25
C GLU A 205 -30.37 -30.78 4.07
N CYS A 206 -29.05 -30.94 4.07
CA CYS A 206 -28.16 -30.66 2.96
C CYS A 206 -28.22 -31.87 2.00
N MET A 207 -28.71 -31.68 0.78
CA MET A 207 -28.59 -32.69 -0.30
C MET A 207 -27.28 -32.48 -1.06
N GLU A 208 -26.47 -33.50 -0.96
CA GLU A 208 -25.37 -33.78 -1.93
C GLU A 208 -25.96 -34.30 -3.23
N GLN A 209 -25.55 -33.76 -4.35
CA GLN A 209 -25.52 -34.41 -5.68
C GLN A 209 -24.42 -33.69 -6.45
N GLY A 210 -23.39 -34.30 -7.02
CA GLY A 210 -23.34 -35.55 -7.75
C GLY A 210 -22.55 -35.23 -9.00
N THR A 211 -21.40 -35.87 -9.12
CA THR A 211 -20.46 -35.86 -10.26
C THR A 211 -21.11 -36.16 -11.59
N ALA A 212 -20.68 -35.46 -12.67
CA ALA A 212 -20.66 -36.07 -14.02
C ALA A 212 -19.52 -35.46 -14.87
N ASN A 213 -18.55 -36.29 -15.17
CA ASN A 213 -17.65 -36.28 -16.31
C ASN A 213 -18.44 -36.12 -17.63
N VAL A 214 -17.85 -35.47 -18.65
CA VAL A 214 -17.67 -36.02 -20.03
C VAL A 214 -16.90 -35.02 -20.92
N ALA A 215 -15.86 -35.58 -21.56
CA ALA A 215 -15.17 -35.26 -22.81
C ALA A 215 -14.40 -33.93 -22.91
#